data_9d750350655518b8597ec8e8680afcfd
#
_entry.id   9d750350655518b8597ec8e8680afcfd
#
_cell.length_a   1.000
_cell.length_b   1.000
_cell.length_c   1.000
_cell.angle_alpha   90.00
_cell.angle_beta   90.00
_cell.angle_gamma   90.00
#
_symmetry.space_group_name_H-M   'P 1'
#
loop_
_entity.id
_entity.type
_entity.pdbx_description
1 polymer ?
#
loop_
_entity_poly.entity_id
_entity_poly.type
_entity_poly.pdbx_seq_one_letter_code
_entity_poly.pdbx_strand_id
1 'polypeptide(L)'
;AIEMDDLGQAYQKASSTMASTGTTFSQMTGIITAAQEGTRAGGEAIGTAFKTISANLAQIGSGLTGQAKNKDKFFNGLGVQLKDSKGNLKSTYQIMDQLSKKWKTMSKSEKNTAALYAGGKNHANIFAATMDNWDTAKKAMAESQAQVNLRDKDHGSAYQEFAKQKQSIQFQL
;
A
#
# COMPACT_ATOMS: atom_id res chain seq x y z
N ALA A 1 -0.97 10.02 15.75
CA ALA A 1 -0.08 8.86 15.92
C ALA A 1 -0.89 7.59 15.68
N ILE A 2 -0.34 6.66 14.94
CA ILE A 2 -0.90 5.31 14.76
C ILE A 2 -0.77 4.56 16.07
N GLU A 3 -1.86 3.94 16.50
CA GLU A 3 -1.79 2.97 17.58
C GLU A 3 -1.13 1.68 17.07
N MET A 4 -0.25 1.09 17.86
CA MET A 4 0.52 -0.10 17.46
C MET A 4 -0.40 -1.29 17.16
N ASP A 5 -1.54 -1.39 17.83
CA ASP A 5 -2.55 -2.42 17.58
C ASP A 5 -3.18 -2.28 16.21
N ASP A 6 -3.49 -1.07 15.78
CA ASP A 6 -4.05 -0.79 14.44
C ASP A 6 -3.06 -1.14 13.34
N LEU A 7 -1.78 -0.80 13.52
CA LEU A 7 -0.73 -1.17 12.60
C LEU A 7 -0.61 -2.70 12.49
N GLY A 8 -0.59 -3.39 13.62
CA GLY A 8 -0.54 -4.86 13.68
C GLY A 8 -1.71 -5.53 12.97
N GLN A 9 -2.93 -5.05 13.20
CA GLN A 9 -4.14 -5.56 12.54
C GLN A 9 -4.11 -5.33 11.03
N ALA A 10 -3.69 -4.14 10.59
CA ALA A 10 -3.55 -3.83 9.17
C ALA A 10 -2.52 -4.74 8.48
N TYR A 11 -1.37 -4.97 9.11
CA TYR A 11 -0.37 -5.92 8.62
C TYR A 11 -0.91 -7.32 8.51
N GLN A 12 -1.57 -7.80 9.54
CA GLN A 12 -2.12 -9.15 9.57
C GLN A 12 -3.07 -9.42 8.40
N LYS A 13 -3.86 -8.42 8.01
CA LYS A 13 -4.82 -8.55 6.90
C LYS A 13 -4.18 -8.38 5.51
N ALA A 14 -3.25 -7.45 5.34
CA ALA A 14 -2.77 -7.02 4.02
C ALA A 14 -1.41 -7.59 3.62
N SER A 15 -0.56 -8.01 4.58
CA SER A 15 0.86 -8.28 4.33
C SER A 15 1.09 -9.34 3.25
N SER A 16 0.37 -10.43 3.28
CA SER A 16 0.53 -11.53 2.31
C SER A 16 0.28 -11.05 0.87
N THR A 17 -0.83 -10.35 0.65
CA THR A 17 -1.22 -9.87 -0.69
C THR A 17 -0.27 -8.76 -1.17
N MET A 18 0.11 -7.83 -0.31
CA MET A 18 1.02 -6.74 -0.67
C MET A 18 2.44 -7.25 -0.91
N ALA A 19 2.94 -8.16 -0.08
CA ALA A 19 4.26 -8.75 -0.24
C ALA A 19 4.38 -9.59 -1.51
N SER A 20 3.31 -10.29 -1.91
CA SER A 20 3.30 -11.09 -3.14
C SER A 20 3.53 -10.26 -4.42
N THR A 21 3.23 -8.97 -4.38
CA THR A 21 3.49 -8.01 -5.46
C THR A 21 4.76 -7.17 -5.23
N GLY A 22 5.54 -7.47 -4.20
CA GLY A 22 6.82 -6.84 -3.93
C GLY A 22 6.78 -5.57 -3.08
N THR A 23 5.65 -5.24 -2.43
CA THR A 23 5.61 -4.15 -1.45
C THR A 23 6.40 -4.54 -0.21
N THR A 24 7.40 -3.74 0.15
CA THR A 24 8.24 -3.98 1.33
C THR A 24 7.51 -3.64 2.63
N PHE A 25 8.04 -4.13 3.74
CA PHE A 25 7.52 -3.78 5.08
C PHE A 25 7.48 -2.27 5.31
N SER A 26 8.55 -1.55 5.00
CA SER A 26 8.61 -0.09 5.17
C SER A 26 7.63 0.65 4.26
N GLN A 27 7.45 0.20 3.03
CA GLN A 27 6.47 0.73 2.11
C GLN A 27 5.03 0.51 2.61
N MET A 28 4.76 -0.68 3.14
CA MET A 28 3.47 -1.01 3.73
C MET A 28 3.16 -0.14 4.95
N THR A 29 4.16 0.08 5.82
CA THR A 29 4.04 1.00 6.97
C THR A 29 3.64 2.40 6.50
N GLY A 30 4.29 2.90 5.45
CA GLY A 30 3.97 4.19 4.87
C GLY A 30 2.52 4.28 4.39
N ILE A 31 2.07 3.30 3.62
CA ILE A 31 0.69 3.24 3.10
C ILE A 31 -0.33 3.21 4.24
N ILE A 32 -0.15 2.35 5.21
CA ILE A 32 -1.07 2.21 6.35
C ILE A 32 -1.13 3.50 7.16
N THR A 33 0.02 4.14 7.40
CA THR A 33 0.07 5.42 8.12
C THR A 33 -0.71 6.52 7.41
N ALA A 34 -0.51 6.65 6.10
CA ALA A 34 -1.24 7.64 5.30
C ALA A 34 -2.76 7.38 5.27
N ALA A 35 -3.15 6.11 5.16
CA ALA A 35 -4.56 5.71 5.19
C ALA A 35 -5.22 6.04 6.53
N GLN A 36 -4.55 5.78 7.63
CA GLN A 36 -5.07 6.05 8.96
C GLN A 36 -5.18 7.55 9.23
N GLU A 37 -4.17 8.33 8.85
CA GLU A 37 -4.22 9.79 8.97
C GLU A 37 -5.36 10.40 8.17
N GLY A 38 -5.59 9.90 6.95
CA GLY A 38 -6.62 10.41 6.05
C GLY A 38 -8.04 10.00 6.41
N THR A 39 -8.24 8.84 7.02
CA THR A 39 -9.59 8.29 7.25
C THR A 39 -9.94 8.13 8.71
N ARG A 40 -8.97 8.02 9.60
CA ARG A 40 -9.12 7.58 10.99
C ARG A 40 -9.79 6.20 11.13
N ALA A 41 -9.76 5.41 10.08
CA ALA A 41 -10.25 4.04 10.12
C ALA A 41 -9.33 3.16 10.97
N GLY A 42 -9.89 2.15 11.61
CA GLY A 42 -9.12 1.17 12.37
C GLY A 42 -8.26 0.28 11.48
N GLY A 43 -7.25 -0.35 12.06
CA GLY A 43 -6.26 -1.16 11.36
C GLY A 43 -6.87 -2.31 10.56
N GLU A 44 -7.90 -2.97 11.07
CA GLU A 44 -8.58 -4.06 10.35
C GLU A 44 -9.23 -3.57 9.05
N ALA A 45 -9.91 -2.44 9.09
CA ALA A 45 -10.55 -1.85 7.92
C ALA A 45 -9.52 -1.42 6.86
N ILE A 46 -8.44 -0.80 7.28
CA ILE A 46 -7.32 -0.41 6.40
C ILE A 46 -6.65 -1.63 5.79
N GLY A 47 -6.36 -2.64 6.59
CA GLY A 47 -5.74 -3.88 6.11
C GLY A 47 -6.61 -4.61 5.09
N THR A 48 -7.91 -4.71 5.35
CA THR A 48 -8.88 -5.29 4.40
C THR A 48 -8.94 -4.50 3.10
N ALA A 49 -8.94 -3.16 3.19
CA ALA A 49 -8.92 -2.29 2.02
C ALA A 49 -7.67 -2.53 1.17
N PHE A 50 -6.48 -2.54 1.75
CA PHE A 50 -5.24 -2.72 0.98
C PHE A 50 -5.01 -4.15 0.49
N LYS A 51 -5.54 -5.14 1.16
CA LYS A 51 -5.63 -6.49 0.59
C LYS A 51 -6.43 -6.48 -0.73
N THR A 52 -7.58 -5.83 -0.73
CA THR A 52 -8.45 -5.71 -1.92
C THR A 52 -7.80 -4.82 -2.99
N ILE A 53 -7.27 -3.66 -2.61
CA ILE A 53 -6.62 -2.73 -3.54
C ILE A 53 -5.44 -3.40 -4.25
N SER A 54 -4.58 -4.09 -3.52
CA SER A 54 -3.44 -4.79 -4.10
C SER A 54 -3.86 -5.90 -5.06
N ALA A 55 -4.89 -6.66 -4.71
CA ALA A 55 -5.44 -7.70 -5.59
C ALA A 55 -6.06 -7.10 -6.86
N ASN A 56 -6.81 -6.00 -6.74
CA ASN A 56 -7.42 -5.31 -7.88
C ASN A 56 -6.35 -4.74 -8.83
N LEU A 57 -5.32 -4.08 -8.31
CA LEU A 57 -4.23 -3.54 -9.12
C LEU A 57 -3.47 -4.66 -9.86
N ALA A 58 -3.23 -5.78 -9.18
CA ALA A 58 -2.62 -6.95 -9.82
C ALA A 58 -3.52 -7.52 -10.93
N GLN A 59 -4.81 -7.62 -10.71
CA GLN A 59 -5.77 -8.07 -11.71
C GLN A 59 -5.84 -7.14 -12.93
N ILE A 60 -5.86 -5.83 -12.70
CA ILE A 60 -5.83 -4.82 -13.77
C ILE A 60 -4.54 -4.96 -14.57
N GLY A 61 -3.41 -5.03 -13.91
CA GLY A 61 -2.10 -5.18 -14.56
C GLY A 61 -1.93 -6.49 -15.31
N SER A 62 -2.62 -7.56 -14.93
CA SER A 62 -2.58 -8.83 -15.66
C SER A 62 -3.18 -8.75 -17.07
N GLY A 63 -4.13 -7.84 -17.29
CA GLY A 63 -4.78 -7.64 -18.57
C GLY A 63 -5.57 -8.85 -19.09
N LEU A 64 -5.94 -9.79 -18.20
CA LEU A 64 -6.59 -11.06 -18.58
C LEU A 64 -8.03 -10.89 -19.08
N THR A 65 -8.70 -9.81 -18.74
CA THR A 65 -10.08 -9.52 -19.16
C THR A 65 -10.16 -8.22 -19.93
N GLY A 66 -11.22 -8.03 -20.71
CA GLY A 66 -11.48 -6.76 -21.40
C GLY A 66 -11.62 -5.59 -20.43
N GLN A 67 -12.23 -5.81 -19.27
CA GLN A 67 -12.35 -4.80 -18.22
C GLN A 67 -10.99 -4.44 -17.62
N ALA A 68 -10.14 -5.43 -17.36
CA ALA A 68 -8.78 -5.21 -16.88
C ALA A 68 -7.97 -4.37 -17.88
N LYS A 69 -8.04 -4.71 -19.16
CA LYS A 69 -7.38 -3.95 -20.24
C LYS A 69 -7.85 -2.50 -20.31
N ASN A 70 -9.16 -2.25 -20.17
CA ASN A 70 -9.71 -0.88 -20.18
C ASN A 70 -9.26 -0.07 -18.97
N LYS A 71 -9.22 -0.68 -17.79
CA LYS A 71 -8.72 -0.04 -16.57
C LYS A 71 -7.21 0.24 -16.67
N ASP A 72 -6.44 -0.70 -17.22
CA ASP A 72 -5.01 -0.51 -17.47
C ASP A 72 -4.75 0.65 -18.42
N LYS A 73 -5.53 0.77 -19.51
CA LYS A 73 -5.47 1.92 -20.43
C LYS A 73 -5.73 3.25 -19.72
N PHE A 74 -6.67 3.29 -18.79
CA PHE A 74 -6.94 4.48 -17.99
C PHE A 74 -5.70 4.91 -17.19
N PHE A 75 -5.07 3.98 -16.45
CA PHE A 75 -3.86 4.28 -15.69
C PHE A 75 -2.69 4.66 -16.60
N ASN A 76 -2.51 3.98 -17.73
CA ASN A 76 -1.49 4.30 -18.72
C ASN A 76 -1.68 5.72 -19.27
N GLY A 77 -2.93 6.13 -19.53
CA GLY A 77 -3.27 7.49 -19.96
C GLY A 77 -2.88 8.57 -18.96
N LEU A 78 -2.82 8.24 -17.67
CA LEU A 78 -2.32 9.11 -16.61
C LEU A 78 -0.79 9.05 -16.44
N GLY A 79 -0.09 8.25 -17.23
CA GLY A 79 1.35 8.02 -17.09
C GLY A 79 1.70 7.05 -15.98
N VAL A 80 0.73 6.24 -15.51
CA VAL A 80 0.91 5.22 -14.49
C VAL A 80 0.95 3.85 -15.14
N GLN A 81 2.11 3.20 -15.11
CA GLN A 81 2.31 1.86 -15.65
C GLN A 81 2.25 0.82 -14.53
N LEU A 82 1.39 -0.18 -14.69
CA LEU A 82 1.23 -1.24 -13.71
C LEU A 82 2.27 -2.35 -13.85
N LYS A 83 2.95 -2.41 -14.99
CA LYS A 83 4.03 -3.35 -15.28
C LYS A 83 5.36 -2.63 -15.51
N ASP A 84 6.46 -3.30 -15.21
CA ASP A 84 7.79 -2.84 -15.57
C ASP A 84 8.11 -3.15 -17.05
N SER A 85 9.31 -2.77 -17.51
CA SER A 85 9.77 -3.01 -18.89
C SER A 85 9.91 -4.50 -19.24
N LYS A 86 9.97 -5.38 -18.25
CA LYS A 86 10.05 -6.84 -18.41
C LYS A 86 8.69 -7.52 -18.36
N GLY A 87 7.61 -6.76 -18.17
CA GLY A 87 6.24 -7.27 -18.07
C GLY A 87 5.85 -7.77 -16.67
N ASN A 88 6.67 -7.56 -15.65
CA ASN A 88 6.34 -7.91 -14.28
C ASN A 88 5.43 -6.85 -13.65
N LEU A 89 4.49 -7.28 -12.84
CA LEU A 89 3.64 -6.38 -12.07
C LEU A 89 4.49 -5.56 -11.10
N LYS A 90 4.27 -4.25 -11.08
CA LYS A 90 4.84 -3.38 -10.06
C LYS A 90 4.12 -3.58 -8.74
N SER A 91 4.81 -3.29 -7.63
CA SER A 91 4.20 -3.33 -6.31
C SER A 91 3.10 -2.29 -6.15
N THR A 92 2.17 -2.52 -5.23
CA THR A 92 1.13 -1.55 -4.89
C THR A 92 1.73 -0.18 -4.54
N TYR A 93 2.81 -0.16 -3.76
CA TYR A 93 3.50 1.08 -3.42
C TYR A 93 4.03 1.80 -4.66
N GLN A 94 4.70 1.10 -5.56
CA GLN A 94 5.25 1.69 -6.80
C GLN A 94 4.17 2.28 -7.69
N ILE A 95 3.04 1.60 -7.83
CA ILE A 95 1.90 2.08 -8.61
C ILE A 95 1.32 3.35 -7.98
N MET A 96 1.07 3.35 -6.67
CA MET A 96 0.55 4.51 -5.96
C MET A 96 1.54 5.67 -5.96
N ASP A 97 2.83 5.42 -5.88
CA ASP A 97 3.86 6.47 -5.97
C ASP A 97 3.89 7.13 -7.34
N GLN A 98 3.75 6.37 -8.43
CA GLN A 98 3.59 6.95 -9.77
C GLN A 98 2.34 7.81 -9.85
N LEU A 99 1.20 7.31 -9.37
CA LEU A 99 -0.07 8.02 -9.38
C LEU A 99 0.00 9.31 -8.54
N SER A 100 0.73 9.31 -7.44
CA SER A 100 0.88 10.47 -6.55
C SER A 100 1.47 11.70 -7.27
N LYS A 101 2.34 11.47 -8.25
CA LYS A 101 2.94 12.53 -9.06
C LYS A 101 1.92 13.27 -9.94
N LYS A 102 0.82 12.63 -10.25
CA LYS A 102 -0.28 13.19 -11.05
C LYS A 102 -1.48 13.60 -10.19
N TRP A 103 -1.63 13.02 -9.02
CA TRP A 103 -2.83 13.11 -8.18
C TRP A 103 -3.30 14.55 -7.96
N LYS A 104 -2.39 15.46 -7.63
CA LYS A 104 -2.73 16.87 -7.35
C LYS A 104 -3.30 17.62 -8.56
N THR A 105 -2.95 17.21 -9.77
CA THR A 105 -3.38 17.86 -11.03
C THR A 105 -4.55 17.14 -11.70
N MET A 106 -4.92 15.97 -11.21
CA MET A 106 -6.06 15.21 -11.71
C MET A 106 -7.38 15.91 -11.40
N SER A 107 -8.32 15.82 -12.33
CA SER A 107 -9.70 16.24 -12.08
C SER A 107 -10.36 15.37 -11.00
N LYS A 108 -11.43 15.89 -10.41
CA LYS A 108 -12.22 15.13 -9.44
C LYS A 108 -12.76 13.81 -10.04
N SER A 109 -13.16 13.85 -11.31
CA SER A 109 -13.63 12.65 -12.03
C SER A 109 -12.54 11.62 -12.20
N GLU A 110 -11.33 12.02 -12.60
CA GLU A 110 -10.17 11.12 -12.72
C GLU A 110 -9.80 10.50 -11.38
N LYS A 111 -9.76 11.28 -10.30
CA LYS A 111 -9.51 10.77 -8.94
C LYS A 111 -10.54 9.73 -8.52
N ASN A 112 -11.83 10.01 -8.74
CA ASN A 112 -12.90 9.08 -8.43
C ASN A 112 -12.78 7.79 -9.25
N THR A 113 -12.48 7.89 -10.53
CA THR A 113 -12.31 6.72 -11.41
C THR A 113 -11.12 5.86 -10.96
N ALA A 114 -9.98 6.49 -10.69
CA ALA A 114 -8.81 5.78 -10.17
C ALA A 114 -9.11 5.07 -8.84
N ALA A 115 -9.77 5.74 -7.92
CA ALA A 115 -10.14 5.19 -6.63
C ALA A 115 -11.13 4.01 -6.74
N LEU A 116 -12.13 4.11 -7.62
CA LEU A 116 -13.08 3.04 -7.88
C LEU A 116 -12.42 1.83 -8.56
N TYR A 117 -11.50 2.06 -9.48
CA TYR A 117 -10.77 0.98 -10.15
C TYR A 117 -9.85 0.24 -9.18
N ALA A 118 -9.15 0.96 -8.32
CA ALA A 118 -8.25 0.37 -7.34
C ALA A 118 -9.00 -0.24 -6.15
N GLY A 119 -9.90 0.49 -5.52
CA GLY A 119 -10.54 0.11 -4.26
C GLY A 119 -11.91 -0.55 -4.40
N GLY A 120 -12.52 -0.47 -5.59
CA GLY A 120 -13.93 -0.84 -5.73
C GLY A 120 -14.85 0.10 -4.93
N LYS A 121 -16.12 -0.23 -4.87
CA LYS A 121 -17.12 0.60 -4.16
C LYS A 121 -16.83 0.76 -2.67
N ASN A 122 -16.29 -0.29 -2.04
CA ASN A 122 -16.16 -0.35 -0.59
C ASN A 122 -14.89 0.31 -0.06
N HIS A 123 -13.86 0.44 -0.89
CA HIS A 123 -12.53 0.91 -0.44
C HIS A 123 -11.99 2.09 -1.24
N ALA A 124 -12.79 2.65 -2.16
CA ALA A 124 -12.40 3.82 -2.95
C ALA A 124 -12.07 5.04 -2.08
N ASN A 125 -12.82 5.24 -0.99
CA ASN A 125 -12.58 6.33 -0.05
C ASN A 125 -11.23 6.18 0.69
N ILE A 126 -10.87 4.97 1.10
CA ILE A 126 -9.58 4.70 1.75
C ILE A 126 -8.44 4.92 0.77
N PHE A 127 -8.58 4.45 -0.47
CA PHE A 127 -7.60 4.69 -1.53
C PHE A 127 -7.39 6.19 -1.79
N ALA A 128 -8.46 6.94 -2.01
CA ALA A 128 -8.39 8.38 -2.27
C ALA A 128 -7.77 9.15 -1.11
N ALA A 129 -8.18 8.86 0.13
CA ALA A 129 -7.63 9.48 1.32
C ALA A 129 -6.13 9.16 1.50
N THR A 130 -5.71 7.94 1.17
CA THR A 130 -4.29 7.57 1.18
C THR A 130 -3.51 8.37 0.15
N MET A 131 -4.05 8.53 -1.06
CA MET A 131 -3.43 9.33 -2.11
C MET A 131 -3.33 10.81 -1.74
N ASP A 132 -4.36 11.37 -1.10
CA ASP A 132 -4.34 12.75 -0.60
C ASP A 132 -3.26 12.98 0.47
N ASN A 133 -2.87 11.94 1.19
CA ASN A 133 -1.85 11.95 2.24
C ASN A 133 -0.55 11.22 1.82
N TRP A 134 -0.23 11.19 0.53
CA TRP A 134 0.93 10.42 0.05
C TRP A 134 2.27 10.93 0.59
N ASP A 135 2.39 12.20 0.90
CA ASP A 135 3.59 12.74 1.54
C ASP A 135 3.82 12.12 2.94
N THR A 136 2.76 11.86 3.68
CA THR A 136 2.81 11.07 4.94
C THR A 136 3.28 9.64 4.67
N ALA A 137 2.80 8.99 3.61
CA ALA A 137 3.25 7.65 3.24
C ALA A 137 4.77 7.60 2.98
N LYS A 138 5.29 8.55 2.21
CA LYS A 138 6.73 8.64 1.92
C LYS A 138 7.56 8.89 3.18
N LYS A 139 7.10 9.79 4.05
CA LYS A 139 7.78 10.10 5.31
C LYS A 139 7.82 8.89 6.23
N ALA A 140 6.69 8.25 6.47
CA ALA A 140 6.59 7.08 7.34
C ALA A 140 7.39 5.88 6.78
N MET A 141 7.39 5.70 5.46
CA MET A 141 8.22 4.70 4.80
C MET A 141 9.71 4.95 5.03
N ALA A 142 10.16 6.20 4.86
CA ALA A 142 11.56 6.57 5.07
C ALA A 142 11.99 6.40 6.52
N GLU A 143 11.15 6.78 7.48
CA GLU A 143 11.39 6.57 8.92
C GLU A 143 11.48 5.07 9.27
N SER A 144 10.58 4.26 8.75
CA SER A 144 10.60 2.81 8.92
C SER A 144 11.86 2.19 8.31
N GLN A 145 12.25 2.62 7.10
CA GLN A 145 13.45 2.13 6.44
C GLN A 145 14.73 2.53 7.21
N ALA A 146 14.77 3.72 7.78
CA ALA A 146 15.88 4.16 8.63
C ALA A 146 16.03 3.27 9.86
N GLN A 147 14.93 2.87 10.51
CA GLN A 147 14.95 1.92 11.62
C GLN A 147 15.47 0.54 11.20
N VAL A 148 15.06 0.05 10.03
CA VAL A 148 15.57 -1.21 9.47
C VAL A 148 17.07 -1.13 9.20
N ASN A 149 17.55 -0.01 8.63
CA ASN A 149 18.96 0.19 8.32
C ASN A 149 19.84 0.31 9.57
N LEU A 150 19.35 0.96 10.64
CA LEU A 150 20.03 1.04 11.93
C LEU A 150 20.19 -0.36 12.54
N ARG A 151 19.19 -1.20 12.39
CA ARG A 151 19.22 -2.60 12.80
C ARG A 151 20.35 -3.38 12.14
N ASP A 152 20.50 -3.24 10.81
CA ASP A 152 21.49 -3.99 10.05
C ASP A 152 22.93 -3.57 10.39
N LYS A 153 23.12 -2.34 10.89
CA LYS A 153 24.42 -1.82 11.33
C LYS A 153 24.80 -2.17 12.76
N ASP A 154 23.82 -2.34 13.64
CA ASP A 154 24.06 -2.34 15.10
C ASP A 154 23.76 -3.70 15.78
N HIS A 155 23.38 -4.73 15.05
CA HIS A 155 22.84 -5.99 15.61
C HIS A 155 21.75 -5.74 16.65
N GLY A 156 21.01 -4.64 16.50
CA GLY A 156 20.37 -3.83 17.50
C GLY A 156 19.21 -4.43 18.28
N SER A 157 19.12 -4.02 19.49
CA SER A 157 18.15 -4.39 20.54
C SER A 157 16.68 -4.28 20.12
N ALA A 158 16.29 -3.26 19.41
CA ALA A 158 14.91 -3.03 18.99
C ALA A 158 14.42 -4.07 17.97
N TYR A 159 15.28 -4.52 17.07
CA TYR A 159 14.92 -5.58 16.12
C TYR A 159 14.90 -6.95 16.79
N GLN A 160 15.82 -7.22 17.67
CA GLN A 160 15.78 -8.48 18.44
C GLN A 160 14.52 -8.58 19.27
N GLU A 161 14.05 -7.46 19.85
CA GLU A 161 12.76 -7.40 20.52
C GLU A 161 11.58 -7.60 19.57
N PHE A 162 11.58 -6.95 18.41
CA PHE A 162 10.56 -7.14 17.39
C PHE A 162 10.56 -8.57 16.82
N ALA A 163 11.73 -9.16 16.56
CA ALA A 163 11.86 -10.53 16.12
C ALA A 163 11.39 -11.53 17.19
N LYS A 164 11.66 -11.25 18.48
CA LYS A 164 11.15 -12.03 19.60
C LYS A 164 9.63 -11.93 19.73
N GLN A 165 9.07 -10.74 19.57
CA GLN A 165 7.61 -10.55 19.56
C GLN A 165 6.95 -11.26 18.37
N LYS A 166 7.57 -11.19 17.18
CA LYS A 166 7.11 -11.92 16.00
C LYS A 166 7.14 -13.44 16.22
N GLN A 167 8.18 -13.98 16.84
CA GLN A 167 8.26 -15.38 17.19
C GLN A 167 7.21 -15.76 18.25
N SER A 168 6.99 -14.94 19.28
CA SER A 168 5.99 -15.22 20.30
C SER A 168 4.56 -15.22 19.75
N ILE A 169 4.26 -14.35 18.77
CA ILE A 169 2.97 -14.32 18.06
C ILE A 169 2.79 -15.59 17.20
N GLN A 170 3.85 -16.07 16.55
CA GLN A 170 3.80 -17.31 15.78
C GLN A 170 3.65 -18.57 16.64
N PHE A 171 4.12 -18.55 17.88
CA PHE A 171 3.97 -19.66 18.82
C PHE A 171 2.63 -19.67 19.59
N GLN A 172 1.85 -18.59 19.54
CA GLN A 172 0.51 -18.52 20.16
C GLN A 172 -0.64 -18.84 19.18
N LEU A 173 -0.32 -19.13 17.92
CA LEU A 173 -1.24 -19.62 16.90
C LEU A 173 -1.08 -21.12 16.68
#